data_ff9efb3eca096647987de90bcbde45a6
#
_entry.id   ff9efb3eca096647987de90bcbde45a6
#
_cell.length_a   1.000
_cell.length_b   1.000
_cell.length_c   1.000
_cell.angle_alpha   90.00
_cell.angle_beta   90.00
_cell.angle_gamma   90.00
#
_symmetry.space_group_name_H-M   'P 1'
#
loop_
_entity.id
_entity.type
_entity.pdbx_description
1 polymer ?
#
loop_
_entity_poly.entity_id
_entity_poly.type
_entity_poly.pdbx_seq_one_letter_code
_entity_poly.pdbx_strand_id
1 'polypeptide(L)'
;MKVEQISQHIWSLHTWMVIPLRVWVVVEPDGVTLVDAGIPFMAKGILSFIDQLNAGPLKQILLTHGHSDHVGAVKRIVANRKASVYAHELEIPYLEGKLAYPRRKKAEITVTPGVVQPLRAKEEGGLATTAGLTPYLTPGHSPGHVVYYHEADQVMLAGDLFTSKAGRLHKPMPMFTADMAEALKSSLILRELQPVHLEVCHGKPVKNPAEHLEEYLQATSTAHAIPRSVWQ
;
A
#
# COMPACT_ATOMS: atom_id res chain seq x y z
N MET A 1 -7.35 4.60 -17.60
CA MET A 1 -6.85 4.92 -16.23
C MET A 1 -7.14 6.39 -15.98
N LYS A 2 -7.72 6.72 -14.83
CA LYS A 2 -7.90 8.10 -14.39
C LYS A 2 -6.71 8.52 -13.55
N VAL A 3 -6.40 9.82 -13.55
CA VAL A 3 -5.29 10.42 -12.81
C VAL A 3 -5.84 11.58 -12.00
N GLU A 4 -5.43 11.68 -10.74
CA GLU A 4 -5.86 12.73 -9.82
C GLU A 4 -4.65 13.17 -8.98
N GLN A 5 -4.40 14.47 -8.90
CA GLN A 5 -3.41 15.02 -7.99
C GLN A 5 -4.02 15.11 -6.59
N ILE A 6 -3.39 14.41 -5.63
CA ILE A 6 -3.88 14.31 -4.26
C ILE A 6 -3.33 15.44 -3.40
N SER A 7 -2.05 15.76 -3.61
CA SER A 7 -1.32 16.76 -2.86
C SER A 7 -0.23 17.39 -3.72
N GLN A 8 0.63 18.20 -3.13
CA GLN A 8 1.73 18.84 -3.86
C GLN A 8 2.65 17.79 -4.53
N HIS A 9 2.91 16.67 -3.87
CA HIS A 9 3.88 15.68 -4.34
C HIS A 9 3.26 14.37 -4.80
N ILE A 10 1.96 14.12 -4.56
CA ILE A 10 1.35 12.80 -4.75
C ILE A 10 0.24 12.82 -5.78
N TRP A 11 0.29 11.84 -6.68
CA TRP A 11 -0.71 11.57 -7.70
C TRP A 11 -1.29 10.17 -7.51
N SER A 12 -2.62 10.04 -7.62
CA SER A 12 -3.34 8.76 -7.61
C SER A 12 -3.70 8.36 -9.04
N LEU A 13 -3.31 7.16 -9.44
CA LEU A 13 -3.64 6.57 -10.73
C LEU A 13 -4.60 5.42 -10.49
N HIS A 14 -5.83 5.55 -10.96
CA HIS A 14 -6.83 4.54 -10.66
C HIS A 14 -7.57 4.02 -11.90
N THR A 15 -7.98 2.78 -11.80
CA THR A 15 -8.81 2.09 -12.78
C THR A 15 -9.94 1.36 -12.07
N TRP A 16 -10.91 0.90 -12.85
CA TRP A 16 -12.01 0.07 -12.39
C TRP A 16 -12.03 -1.21 -13.21
N MET A 17 -12.02 -2.36 -12.52
CA MET A 17 -12.30 -3.67 -13.14
C MET A 17 -13.59 -4.26 -12.58
N VAL A 18 -13.50 -4.95 -11.47
CA VAL A 18 -14.62 -5.43 -10.64
C VAL A 18 -14.74 -4.53 -9.41
N ILE A 19 -13.59 -4.06 -8.94
CA ILE A 19 -13.42 -3.12 -7.83
C ILE A 19 -12.47 -2.00 -8.27
N PRO A 20 -12.48 -0.84 -7.59
CA PRO A 20 -11.47 0.19 -7.83
C PRO A 20 -10.09 -0.33 -7.45
N LEU A 21 -9.09 0.02 -8.26
CA LEU A 21 -7.66 -0.27 -8.04
C LEU A 21 -6.89 1.03 -8.15
N ARG A 22 -6.01 1.31 -7.21
CA ARG A 22 -5.17 2.51 -7.15
C ARG A 22 -3.70 2.17 -6.98
N VAL A 23 -2.86 3.00 -7.59
CA VAL A 23 -1.42 3.08 -7.36
C VAL A 23 -1.06 4.55 -7.25
N TRP A 24 0.08 4.88 -6.68
CA TRP A 24 0.45 6.28 -6.45
C TRP A 24 1.83 6.60 -7.01
N VAL A 25 1.94 7.80 -7.56
CA VAL A 25 3.21 8.37 -8.01
C VAL A 25 3.57 9.52 -7.09
N VAL A 26 4.75 9.45 -6.49
CA VAL A 26 5.30 10.49 -5.61
C VAL A 26 6.43 11.18 -6.34
N VAL A 27 6.35 12.51 -6.43
CA VAL A 27 7.33 13.35 -7.11
C VAL A 27 8.40 13.80 -6.12
N GLU A 28 9.64 13.62 -6.51
CA GLU A 28 10.84 14.03 -5.79
C GLU A 28 11.62 15.05 -6.63
N PRO A 29 12.57 15.82 -6.04
CA PRO A 29 13.36 16.79 -6.81
C PRO A 29 14.16 16.18 -7.98
N ASP A 30 14.50 14.89 -7.90
CA ASP A 30 15.39 14.20 -8.85
C ASP A 30 14.74 12.97 -9.52
N GLY A 31 13.41 12.85 -9.46
CA GLY A 31 12.68 11.77 -10.11
C GLY A 31 11.34 11.45 -9.47
N VAL A 32 10.86 10.26 -9.71
CA VAL A 32 9.58 9.79 -9.19
C VAL A 32 9.69 8.42 -8.52
N THR A 33 8.89 8.20 -7.49
CA THR A 33 8.67 6.91 -6.84
C THR A 33 7.25 6.43 -7.13
N LEU A 34 7.11 5.16 -7.52
CA LEU A 34 5.81 4.51 -7.68
C LEU A 34 5.51 3.71 -6.40
N VAL A 35 4.34 3.89 -5.81
CA VAL A 35 3.83 3.06 -4.71
C VAL A 35 2.76 2.13 -5.25
N ASP A 36 3.01 0.84 -5.15
CA ASP A 36 2.34 -0.26 -5.83
C ASP A 36 2.37 -0.15 -7.37
N ALA A 37 2.05 -1.22 -8.05
CA ALA A 37 2.11 -1.29 -9.50
C ALA A 37 0.77 -1.70 -10.14
N GLY A 38 -0.21 -2.08 -9.32
CA GLY A 38 -1.50 -2.52 -9.83
C GLY A 38 -1.44 -3.83 -10.60
N ILE A 39 -2.38 -4.02 -11.49
CA ILE A 39 -2.47 -5.21 -12.34
C ILE A 39 -1.72 -5.05 -13.66
N PRO A 40 -1.38 -6.14 -14.38
CA PRO A 40 -0.45 -6.12 -15.52
C PRO A 40 -0.82 -5.13 -16.64
N PHE A 41 -2.10 -4.84 -16.87
CA PHE A 41 -2.50 -3.93 -17.94
C PHE A 41 -2.33 -2.43 -17.56
N MET A 42 -2.16 -2.10 -16.28
CA MET A 42 -1.90 -0.72 -15.83
C MET A 42 -0.50 -0.24 -16.22
N ALA A 43 0.45 -1.14 -16.50
CA ALA A 43 1.85 -0.78 -16.79
C ALA A 43 1.99 0.33 -17.83
N LYS A 44 1.33 0.19 -18.99
CA LYS A 44 1.41 1.19 -20.07
C LYS A 44 0.90 2.56 -19.62
N GLY A 45 -0.22 2.60 -18.91
CA GLY A 45 -0.81 3.84 -18.42
C GLY A 45 0.06 4.52 -17.34
N ILE A 46 0.65 3.72 -16.43
CA ILE A 46 1.57 4.22 -15.39
C ILE A 46 2.79 4.84 -16.05
N LEU A 47 3.46 4.12 -16.96
CA LEU A 47 4.65 4.63 -17.65
C LEU A 47 4.35 5.87 -18.50
N SER A 48 3.23 5.87 -19.23
CA SER A 48 2.81 7.03 -20.01
C SER A 48 2.56 8.25 -19.12
N PHE A 49 1.96 8.08 -17.95
CA PHE A 49 1.75 9.18 -17.01
C PHE A 49 3.08 9.72 -16.46
N ILE A 50 4.00 8.84 -16.05
CA ILE A 50 5.32 9.24 -15.56
C ILE A 50 6.08 10.04 -16.62
N ASP A 51 6.04 9.62 -17.90
CA ASP A 51 6.64 10.33 -19.01
C ASP A 51 6.00 11.73 -19.23
N GLN A 52 4.65 11.81 -19.16
CA GLN A 52 3.91 13.07 -19.28
C GLN A 52 4.16 14.03 -18.12
N LEU A 53 4.34 13.52 -16.91
CA LEU A 53 4.60 14.30 -15.72
C LEU A 53 5.93 15.05 -15.82
N ASN A 54 6.90 14.49 -16.57
CA ASN A 54 8.21 15.08 -16.84
C ASN A 54 8.96 15.55 -15.57
N ALA A 55 8.79 14.81 -14.48
CA ALA A 55 9.38 15.08 -13.17
C ALA A 55 10.68 14.28 -12.92
N GLY A 56 11.29 13.75 -13.99
CA GLY A 56 12.48 12.91 -13.92
C GLY A 56 12.22 11.42 -14.04
N PRO A 57 13.25 10.57 -13.87
CA PRO A 57 13.13 9.12 -14.08
C PRO A 57 12.35 8.43 -12.95
N LEU A 58 11.73 7.29 -13.27
CA LEU A 58 11.25 6.36 -12.25
C LEU A 58 12.45 5.73 -11.53
N LYS A 59 12.66 6.07 -10.27
CA LYS A 59 13.80 5.62 -9.45
C LYS A 59 13.54 4.29 -8.78
N GLN A 60 12.35 4.14 -8.23
CA GLN A 60 11.99 2.97 -7.43
C GLN A 60 10.49 2.70 -7.42
N ILE A 61 10.16 1.47 -7.07
CA ILE A 61 8.81 0.99 -6.78
C ILE A 61 8.80 0.54 -5.32
N LEU A 62 7.90 1.09 -4.53
CA LEU A 62 7.67 0.70 -3.15
C LEU A 62 6.38 -0.10 -3.09
N LEU A 63 6.42 -1.32 -2.56
CA LEU A 63 5.26 -2.18 -2.47
C LEU A 63 4.66 -2.11 -1.06
N THR A 64 3.35 -1.95 -0.97
CA THR A 64 2.63 -2.07 0.30
C THR A 64 2.60 -3.53 0.75
N HIS A 65 2.34 -4.44 -0.18
CA HIS A 65 2.35 -5.89 0.02
C HIS A 65 2.36 -6.63 -1.34
N GLY A 66 2.29 -7.96 -1.34
CA GLY A 66 2.56 -8.77 -2.53
C GLY A 66 1.36 -9.40 -3.21
N HIS A 67 0.12 -8.97 -2.95
CA HIS A 67 -1.02 -9.47 -3.72
C HIS A 67 -0.96 -9.02 -5.18
N SER A 68 -1.51 -9.84 -6.07
CA SER A 68 -1.34 -9.71 -7.52
C SER A 68 -1.87 -8.41 -8.12
N ASP A 69 -2.81 -7.78 -7.47
CA ASP A 69 -3.38 -6.48 -7.86
C ASP A 69 -2.58 -5.27 -7.37
N HIS A 70 -1.53 -5.49 -6.56
CA HIS A 70 -0.55 -4.49 -6.15
C HIS A 70 0.78 -4.62 -6.90
N VAL A 71 1.15 -5.83 -7.32
CA VAL A 71 2.47 -6.11 -7.91
C VAL A 71 2.41 -6.54 -9.36
N GLY A 72 1.23 -6.74 -9.94
CA GLY A 72 1.07 -7.39 -11.23
C GLY A 72 1.77 -6.71 -12.40
N ALA A 73 1.94 -5.40 -12.38
CA ALA A 73 2.64 -4.68 -13.43
C ALA A 73 4.15 -4.55 -13.19
N VAL A 74 4.69 -4.91 -12.01
CA VAL A 74 6.12 -4.76 -11.66
C VAL A 74 7.01 -5.29 -12.78
N LYS A 75 6.82 -6.56 -13.20
CA LYS A 75 7.64 -7.17 -14.26
C LYS A 75 7.68 -6.35 -15.55
N ARG A 76 6.53 -5.79 -15.96
CA ARG A 76 6.45 -4.98 -17.19
C ARG A 76 7.12 -3.63 -17.02
N ILE A 77 6.99 -3.03 -15.83
CA ILE A 77 7.57 -1.71 -15.54
C ILE A 77 9.10 -1.82 -15.50
N VAL A 78 9.66 -2.77 -14.73
CA VAL A 78 11.12 -2.92 -14.61
C VAL A 78 11.78 -3.39 -15.92
N ALA A 79 11.05 -4.07 -16.79
CA ALA A 79 11.54 -4.41 -18.15
C ALA A 79 11.70 -3.15 -19.03
N ASN A 80 11.01 -2.07 -18.74
CA ASN A 80 11.02 -0.82 -19.52
C ASN A 80 11.75 0.34 -18.82
N ARG A 81 12.00 0.26 -17.54
CA ARG A 81 12.65 1.30 -16.72
C ARG A 81 13.60 0.66 -15.72
N LYS A 82 14.74 1.32 -15.52
CA LYS A 82 15.68 0.94 -14.45
C LYS A 82 15.17 1.47 -13.12
N ALA A 83 14.35 0.69 -12.45
CA ALA A 83 13.81 1.05 -11.14
C ALA A 83 14.08 -0.10 -10.15
N SER A 84 14.55 0.23 -8.95
CA SER A 84 14.66 -0.72 -7.84
C SER A 84 13.27 -1.01 -7.27
N VAL A 85 13.06 -2.21 -6.75
CA VAL A 85 11.77 -2.61 -6.16
C VAL A 85 11.99 -2.96 -4.70
N TYR A 86 11.19 -2.41 -3.80
CA TYR A 86 11.32 -2.61 -2.37
C TYR A 86 9.99 -3.07 -1.76
N ALA A 87 10.10 -3.97 -0.77
CA ALA A 87 9.00 -4.39 0.10
C ALA A 87 9.55 -4.64 1.51
N HIS A 88 8.67 -4.80 2.49
CA HIS A 88 9.08 -5.26 3.81
C HIS A 88 9.70 -6.67 3.72
N GLU A 89 10.76 -6.94 4.49
CA GLU A 89 11.47 -8.23 4.45
C GLU A 89 10.55 -9.43 4.69
N LEU A 90 9.56 -9.28 5.59
CA LEU A 90 8.56 -10.31 5.88
C LEU A 90 7.66 -10.64 4.68
N GLU A 91 7.53 -9.74 3.70
CA GLU A 91 6.70 -9.94 2.53
C GLU A 91 7.43 -10.68 1.40
N ILE A 92 8.76 -10.54 1.32
CA ILE A 92 9.58 -11.08 0.21
C ILE A 92 9.42 -12.59 -0.01
N PRO A 93 9.40 -13.45 1.02
CA PRO A 93 9.22 -14.90 0.82
C PRO A 93 7.88 -15.25 0.15
N TYR A 94 6.83 -14.47 0.40
CA TYR A 94 5.52 -14.65 -0.23
C TYR A 94 5.52 -14.17 -1.68
N LEU A 95 6.10 -13.01 -1.95
CA LEU A 95 6.28 -12.46 -3.30
C LEU A 95 7.02 -13.42 -4.23
N GLU A 96 8.06 -14.06 -3.73
CA GLU A 96 8.91 -15.00 -4.46
C GLU A 96 8.36 -16.42 -4.52
N GLY A 97 7.19 -16.68 -3.94
CA GLY A 97 6.56 -17.99 -3.93
C GLY A 97 7.29 -19.04 -3.08
N LYS A 98 8.13 -18.62 -2.12
CA LYS A 98 8.75 -19.50 -1.14
C LYS A 98 7.78 -19.92 -0.05
N LEU A 99 6.85 -19.03 0.29
CA LEU A 99 5.78 -19.26 1.25
C LEU A 99 4.42 -18.96 0.61
N ALA A 100 3.41 -19.75 0.99
CA ALA A 100 2.02 -19.41 0.66
C ALA A 100 1.51 -18.34 1.63
N TYR A 101 0.79 -17.33 1.10
CA TYR A 101 0.09 -16.39 1.97
C TYR A 101 -0.82 -17.14 2.95
N PRO A 102 -0.96 -16.66 4.20
CA PRO A 102 -1.87 -17.27 5.14
C PRO A 102 -3.26 -17.47 4.50
N ARG A 103 -3.92 -18.62 4.82
CA ARG A 103 -5.21 -19.04 4.23
C ARG A 103 -5.16 -19.39 2.72
N ARG A 104 -4.01 -19.31 2.05
CA ARG A 104 -3.83 -19.83 0.70
C ARG A 104 -3.27 -21.23 0.72
N LYS A 105 -3.74 -22.09 -0.18
CA LYS A 105 -3.30 -23.49 -0.25
C LYS A 105 -1.95 -23.68 -0.95
N LYS A 106 -1.56 -22.72 -1.78
CA LYS A 106 -0.33 -22.81 -2.62
C LYS A 106 0.42 -21.49 -2.58
N ALA A 107 1.74 -21.59 -2.59
CA ALA A 107 2.62 -20.46 -2.84
C ALA A 107 2.55 -20.09 -4.34
N GLU A 108 2.56 -18.80 -4.63
CA GLU A 108 2.52 -18.25 -5.99
C GLU A 108 3.64 -17.23 -6.15
N ILE A 109 4.37 -17.30 -7.27
CA ILE A 109 5.36 -16.29 -7.61
C ILE A 109 4.61 -15.09 -8.19
N THR A 110 4.52 -14.00 -7.46
CA THR A 110 3.89 -12.76 -7.93
C THR A 110 4.92 -11.76 -8.47
N VAL A 111 6.16 -11.82 -7.98
CA VAL A 111 7.31 -11.06 -8.50
C VAL A 111 8.48 -12.00 -8.71
N THR A 112 9.24 -11.77 -9.78
CA THR A 112 10.43 -12.60 -10.10
C THR A 112 11.39 -12.64 -8.92
N PRO A 113 11.82 -13.82 -8.45
CA PRO A 113 12.75 -13.95 -7.35
C PRO A 113 14.04 -13.13 -7.52
N GLY A 114 14.51 -12.48 -6.47
CA GLY A 114 15.70 -11.63 -6.47
C GLY A 114 15.51 -10.22 -7.02
N VAL A 115 14.31 -9.86 -7.48
CA VAL A 115 14.01 -8.49 -7.96
C VAL A 115 13.70 -7.55 -6.80
N VAL A 116 13.02 -8.04 -5.75
CA VAL A 116 12.59 -7.23 -4.62
C VAL A 116 13.68 -7.20 -3.55
N GLN A 117 14.01 -6.00 -3.12
CA GLN A 117 14.95 -5.74 -2.02
C GLN A 117 14.17 -5.37 -0.74
N PRO A 118 14.72 -5.65 0.45
CA PRO A 118 14.08 -5.22 1.68
C PRO A 118 14.13 -3.69 1.83
N LEU A 119 13.04 -3.13 2.38
CA LEU A 119 13.04 -1.75 2.87
C LEU A 119 14.16 -1.59 3.91
N ARG A 120 14.84 -0.45 3.89
CA ARG A 120 15.93 -0.19 4.84
C ARG A 120 15.39 -0.03 6.25
N ALA A 121 16.02 -0.72 7.19
CA ALA A 121 15.81 -0.47 8.61
C ALA A 121 16.64 0.74 9.08
N LYS A 122 16.17 1.45 10.10
CA LYS A 122 16.95 2.43 10.86
C LYS A 122 17.75 1.73 11.94
N GLU A 123 18.90 2.29 12.32
CA GLU A 123 19.72 1.75 13.43
C GLU A 123 18.98 1.77 14.77
N GLU A 124 18.18 2.77 15.01
CA GLU A 124 17.34 2.98 16.21
C GLU A 124 15.99 2.25 16.17
N GLY A 125 15.75 1.42 15.16
CA GLY A 125 14.51 0.69 14.93
C GLY A 125 13.55 1.37 13.97
N GLY A 126 12.60 0.58 13.41
CA GLY A 126 11.69 1.01 12.38
C GLY A 126 12.31 1.07 10.98
N LEU A 127 11.57 1.62 10.02
CA LEU A 127 11.96 1.68 8.60
C LEU A 127 12.40 3.09 8.20
N ALA A 128 13.40 3.17 7.33
CA ALA A 128 13.95 4.43 6.88
C ALA A 128 13.02 5.13 5.88
N THR A 129 12.88 6.44 6.02
CA THR A 129 12.17 7.29 5.08
C THR A 129 12.88 7.27 3.71
N THR A 130 12.10 7.18 2.65
CA THR A 130 12.57 7.26 1.26
C THR A 130 11.52 8.00 0.43
N ALA A 131 11.94 8.87 -0.49
CA ALA A 131 11.03 9.68 -1.31
C ALA A 131 10.01 10.52 -0.50
N GLY A 132 10.39 11.03 0.66
CA GLY A 132 9.46 11.71 1.58
C GLY A 132 8.45 10.79 2.26
N LEU A 133 8.48 9.48 1.97
CA LEU A 133 7.59 8.46 2.50
C LEU A 133 8.26 7.70 3.65
N THR A 134 7.65 7.69 4.81
CA THR A 134 8.04 6.83 5.93
C THR A 134 7.16 5.58 5.93
N PRO A 135 7.74 4.38 5.74
CA PRO A 135 6.99 3.13 5.82
C PRO A 135 6.77 2.72 7.28
N TYR A 136 5.58 2.21 7.56
CA TYR A 136 5.23 1.64 8.86
C TYR A 136 4.69 0.23 8.65
N LEU A 137 5.24 -0.74 9.38
CA LEU A 137 4.76 -2.12 9.35
C LEU A 137 3.36 -2.19 9.96
N THR A 138 2.40 -2.68 9.18
CA THR A 138 0.99 -2.81 9.55
C THR A 138 0.45 -4.19 9.16
N PRO A 139 0.93 -5.26 9.85
CA PRO A 139 0.56 -6.62 9.50
C PRO A 139 -0.93 -6.88 9.73
N GLY A 140 -1.40 -7.98 9.16
CA GLY A 140 -2.78 -8.44 9.30
C GLY A 140 -3.44 -8.71 7.96
N HIS A 141 -3.44 -7.75 7.02
CA HIS A 141 -3.87 -8.04 5.65
C HIS A 141 -2.92 -9.04 4.99
N SER A 142 -1.63 -8.77 5.05
CA SER A 142 -0.54 -9.72 4.81
C SER A 142 0.52 -9.61 5.90
N PRO A 143 1.45 -10.59 6.03
CA PRO A 143 2.44 -10.59 7.10
C PRO A 143 3.42 -9.41 7.07
N GLY A 144 3.80 -8.94 5.91
CA GLY A 144 4.72 -7.82 5.72
C GLY A 144 4.04 -6.58 5.14
N HIS A 145 2.72 -6.44 5.28
CA HIS A 145 2.02 -5.25 4.82
C HIS A 145 2.58 -3.99 5.48
N VAL A 146 2.78 -2.93 4.68
CA VAL A 146 3.18 -1.61 5.15
C VAL A 146 2.25 -0.54 4.63
N VAL A 147 2.06 0.51 5.41
CA VAL A 147 1.53 1.80 4.93
C VAL A 147 2.70 2.77 4.71
N TYR A 148 2.53 3.72 3.82
CA TYR A 148 3.50 4.79 3.60
C TYR A 148 2.89 6.14 3.99
N TYR A 149 3.58 6.89 4.84
CA TYR A 149 3.14 8.20 5.28
C TYR A 149 4.07 9.29 4.74
N HIS A 150 3.49 10.25 4.01
CA HIS A 150 4.17 11.44 3.52
C HIS A 150 3.90 12.59 4.49
N GLU A 151 4.87 12.87 5.36
CA GLU A 151 4.69 13.79 6.48
C GLU A 151 4.42 15.23 6.00
N ALA A 152 5.17 15.72 5.01
CA ALA A 152 5.03 17.09 4.50
C ALA A 152 3.63 17.35 3.90
N ASP A 153 3.01 16.36 3.26
CA ASP A 153 1.67 16.46 2.67
C ASP A 153 0.58 15.95 3.63
N GLN A 154 0.95 15.32 4.74
CA GLN A 154 0.06 14.66 5.69
C GLN A 154 -0.87 13.61 5.02
N VAL A 155 -0.32 12.90 4.03
CA VAL A 155 -1.02 11.86 3.25
C VAL A 155 -0.52 10.49 3.66
N MET A 156 -1.44 9.57 3.96
CA MET A 156 -1.15 8.16 4.17
C MET A 156 -1.62 7.35 2.97
N LEU A 157 -0.71 6.58 2.36
CA LEU A 157 -0.99 5.57 1.34
C LEU A 157 -1.13 4.22 2.06
N ALA A 158 -2.37 3.81 2.27
CA ALA A 158 -2.68 2.73 3.21
C ALA A 158 -2.72 1.33 2.58
N GLY A 159 -2.50 1.20 1.26
CA GLY A 159 -2.64 -0.09 0.58
C GLY A 159 -3.99 -0.73 0.91
N ASP A 160 -3.91 -1.93 1.49
CA ASP A 160 -5.07 -2.74 1.88
C ASP A 160 -5.25 -2.88 3.41
N LEU A 161 -4.63 -1.98 4.21
CA LEU A 161 -4.96 -1.91 5.65
C LEU A 161 -6.44 -1.58 5.85
N PHE A 162 -7.00 -0.77 4.94
CA PHE A 162 -8.41 -0.41 4.89
C PHE A 162 -8.96 -0.57 3.47
N THR A 163 -10.27 -0.72 3.38
CA THR A 163 -11.06 -0.28 2.23
C THR A 163 -11.85 0.96 2.63
N SER A 164 -12.54 1.59 1.69
CA SER A 164 -13.45 2.67 2.02
C SER A 164 -14.78 2.58 1.29
N LYS A 165 -15.84 3.06 1.94
CA LYS A 165 -17.16 3.19 1.33
C LYS A 165 -17.72 4.56 1.68
N ALA A 166 -18.15 5.31 0.65
CA ALA A 166 -18.71 6.66 0.81
C ALA A 166 -17.79 7.62 1.62
N GLY A 167 -16.45 7.49 1.47
CA GLY A 167 -15.48 8.34 2.17
C GLY A 167 -15.29 8.01 3.66
N ARG A 168 -15.74 6.83 4.11
CA ARG A 168 -15.54 6.32 5.48
C ARG A 168 -14.67 5.08 5.47
N LEU A 169 -13.94 4.86 6.56
CA LEU A 169 -13.12 3.67 6.78
C LEU A 169 -14.00 2.41 6.76
N HIS A 170 -13.50 1.39 6.08
CA HIS A 170 -14.08 0.07 6.04
C HIS A 170 -12.98 -0.98 6.23
N LYS A 171 -13.34 -2.14 6.79
CA LYS A 171 -12.38 -3.24 6.97
C LYS A 171 -11.79 -3.69 5.64
N PRO A 172 -10.56 -4.20 5.64
CA PRO A 172 -9.99 -4.87 4.49
C PRO A 172 -10.86 -6.07 4.09
N MET A 173 -10.75 -6.52 2.86
CA MET A 173 -11.57 -7.63 2.36
C MET A 173 -11.27 -8.93 3.12
N PRO A 174 -12.23 -9.51 3.89
CA PRO A 174 -11.94 -10.63 4.81
C PRO A 174 -11.41 -11.88 4.12
N MET A 175 -11.81 -12.12 2.86
CA MET A 175 -11.38 -13.30 2.11
C MET A 175 -9.90 -13.23 1.69
N PHE A 176 -9.32 -12.03 1.66
CA PHE A 176 -7.92 -11.80 1.30
C PHE A 176 -7.05 -11.40 2.51
N THR A 177 -7.67 -11.18 3.68
CA THR A 177 -6.97 -10.76 4.90
C THR A 177 -6.53 -11.99 5.69
N ALA A 178 -5.25 -12.05 5.99
CA ALA A 178 -4.62 -13.16 6.71
C ALA A 178 -5.12 -13.25 8.16
N ASP A 179 -5.07 -12.13 8.87
CA ASP A 179 -5.51 -11.98 10.26
C ASP A 179 -6.24 -10.65 10.46
N MET A 180 -7.55 -10.73 10.70
CA MET A 180 -8.36 -9.51 10.87
C MET A 180 -8.12 -8.85 12.24
N ALA A 181 -7.78 -9.60 13.27
CA ALA A 181 -7.50 -9.04 14.59
C ALA A 181 -6.20 -8.24 14.56
N GLU A 182 -5.17 -8.76 13.88
CA GLU A 182 -3.91 -8.05 13.69
C GLU A 182 -4.08 -6.82 12.78
N ALA A 183 -4.90 -6.91 11.70
CA ALA A 183 -5.22 -5.76 10.86
C ALA A 183 -5.96 -4.67 11.65
N LEU A 184 -6.87 -5.05 12.55
CA LEU A 184 -7.56 -4.12 13.43
C LEU A 184 -6.58 -3.41 14.38
N LYS A 185 -5.63 -4.14 14.96
CA LYS A 185 -4.57 -3.61 15.80
C LYS A 185 -3.65 -2.66 15.01
N SER A 186 -3.25 -3.06 13.81
CA SER A 186 -2.44 -2.22 12.91
C SER A 186 -3.14 -0.92 12.54
N SER A 187 -4.49 -0.88 12.52
CA SER A 187 -5.25 0.33 12.21
C SER A 187 -5.07 1.45 13.25
N LEU A 188 -4.56 1.13 14.46
CA LEU A 188 -4.28 2.11 15.51
C LEU A 188 -3.19 3.11 15.11
N ILE A 189 -2.42 2.84 14.06
CA ILE A 189 -1.45 3.77 13.47
C ILE A 189 -2.09 5.13 13.13
N LEU A 190 -3.39 5.17 12.86
CA LEU A 190 -4.11 6.42 12.63
C LEU A 190 -4.16 7.33 13.86
N ARG A 191 -4.11 6.79 15.09
CA ARG A 191 -4.02 7.59 16.33
C ARG A 191 -2.66 8.28 16.44
N GLU A 192 -1.61 7.61 15.98
CA GLU A 192 -0.24 8.11 16.09
C GLU A 192 0.06 9.15 15.02
N LEU A 193 -0.27 8.85 13.76
CA LEU A 193 0.14 9.67 12.62
C LEU A 193 -0.86 10.76 12.25
N GLN A 194 -2.14 10.58 12.59
CA GLN A 194 -3.24 11.53 12.33
C GLN A 194 -3.20 12.18 10.93
N PRO A 195 -3.15 11.37 9.85
CA PRO A 195 -3.09 11.93 8.51
C PRO A 195 -4.34 12.75 8.20
N VAL A 196 -4.18 13.84 7.45
CA VAL A 196 -5.31 14.64 6.95
C VAL A 196 -6.02 13.92 5.81
N HIS A 197 -5.25 13.13 5.03
CA HIS A 197 -5.75 12.42 3.86
C HIS A 197 -5.25 10.97 3.86
N LEU A 198 -6.17 10.04 3.68
CA LEU A 198 -5.89 8.61 3.54
C LEU A 198 -6.31 8.14 2.16
N GLU A 199 -5.37 7.56 1.43
CA GLU A 199 -5.57 6.83 0.18
C GLU A 199 -5.66 5.33 0.47
N VAL A 200 -6.61 4.65 -0.16
CA VAL A 200 -6.77 3.18 -0.10
C VAL A 200 -6.77 2.62 -1.52
N CYS A 201 -6.28 1.39 -1.70
CA CYS A 201 -6.34 0.75 -3.01
C CYS A 201 -7.78 0.54 -3.48
N HIS A 202 -8.64 0.06 -2.58
CA HIS A 202 -10.02 -0.32 -2.89
C HIS A 202 -11.03 0.64 -2.25
N GLY A 203 -11.32 1.74 -2.92
CA GLY A 203 -12.31 2.70 -2.46
C GLY A 203 -12.03 4.14 -2.85
N LYS A 204 -12.73 5.06 -2.21
CA LYS A 204 -12.49 6.50 -2.31
C LYS A 204 -11.56 6.95 -1.19
N PRO A 205 -10.81 8.04 -1.37
CA PRO A 205 -10.05 8.66 -0.29
C PRO A 205 -10.90 8.97 0.94
N VAL A 206 -10.27 8.96 2.11
CA VAL A 206 -10.91 9.33 3.38
C VAL A 206 -10.18 10.55 3.95
N LYS A 207 -10.93 11.61 4.26
CA LYS A 207 -10.40 12.80 4.94
C LYS A 207 -10.46 12.61 6.44
N ASN A 208 -9.46 13.11 7.17
CA ASN A 208 -9.35 13.04 8.62
C ASN A 208 -9.69 11.64 9.17
N PRO A 209 -9.05 10.56 8.66
CA PRO A 209 -9.46 9.18 8.96
C PRO A 209 -9.43 8.85 10.45
N ALA A 210 -8.61 9.53 11.25
CA ALA A 210 -8.54 9.33 12.69
C ALA A 210 -9.88 9.63 13.40
N GLU A 211 -10.67 10.57 12.88
CA GLU A 211 -12.00 10.89 13.42
C GLU A 211 -13.01 9.75 13.26
N HIS A 212 -12.77 8.85 12.30
CA HIS A 212 -13.63 7.68 12.01
C HIS A 212 -13.13 6.39 12.65
N LEU A 213 -11.98 6.42 13.33
CA LEU A 213 -11.30 5.21 13.80
C LEU A 213 -12.13 4.45 14.84
N GLU A 214 -12.71 5.13 15.81
CA GLU A 214 -13.47 4.47 16.88
C GLU A 214 -14.72 3.75 16.34
N GLU A 215 -15.45 4.38 15.39
CA GLU A 215 -16.59 3.76 14.71
C GLU A 215 -16.13 2.51 13.92
N TYR A 216 -15.01 2.62 13.21
CA TYR A 216 -14.40 1.53 12.45
C TYR A 216 -13.99 0.36 13.35
N LEU A 217 -13.32 0.62 14.48
CA LEU A 217 -12.89 -0.39 15.45
C LEU A 217 -14.07 -1.17 16.01
N GLN A 218 -15.12 -0.46 16.45
CA GLN A 218 -16.34 -1.07 16.98
C GLN A 218 -17.05 -1.94 15.93
N ALA A 219 -17.28 -1.40 14.74
CA ALA A 219 -17.96 -2.11 13.65
C ALA A 219 -17.19 -3.36 13.20
N THR A 220 -15.87 -3.27 13.09
CA THR A 220 -15.01 -4.39 12.65
C THR A 220 -14.90 -5.46 13.73
N SER A 221 -14.70 -5.06 14.99
CA SER A 221 -14.62 -5.96 16.14
C SER A 221 -15.90 -6.77 16.31
N THR A 222 -17.04 -6.11 16.28
CA THR A 222 -18.34 -6.78 16.37
C THR A 222 -18.56 -7.78 15.22
N ALA A 223 -18.26 -7.38 13.99
CA ALA A 223 -18.44 -8.21 12.81
C ALA A 223 -17.56 -9.49 12.78
N HIS A 224 -16.45 -9.51 13.53
CA HIS A 224 -15.51 -10.62 13.58
C HIS A 224 -15.37 -11.28 14.95
N ALA A 225 -16.22 -10.90 15.92
CA ALA A 225 -16.14 -11.33 17.31
C ALA A 225 -14.76 -11.15 17.95
N ILE A 226 -14.07 -10.04 17.60
CA ILE A 226 -12.74 -9.69 18.13
C ILE A 226 -12.93 -8.99 19.48
N PRO A 227 -12.26 -9.44 20.56
CA PRO A 227 -12.35 -8.78 21.87
C PRO A 227 -11.81 -7.35 21.83
N ARG A 228 -12.43 -6.42 22.56
CA ARG A 228 -11.96 -5.02 22.64
C ARG A 228 -10.54 -4.88 23.17
N SER A 229 -10.09 -5.81 24.00
CA SER A 229 -8.71 -5.85 24.51
C SER A 229 -7.63 -5.94 23.42
N VAL A 230 -7.99 -6.28 22.19
CA VAL A 230 -7.04 -6.37 21.06
C VAL A 230 -6.58 -4.99 20.61
N TRP A 231 -7.40 -3.96 20.83
CA TRP A 231 -7.14 -2.60 20.32
C TRP A 231 -7.33 -1.48 21.36
N GLN A 232 -7.55 -1.81 22.62
CA GLN A 232 -7.46 -0.91 23.77
C GLN A 232 -6.04 -0.84 24.29
#